data_060e15d3df285b23ee500231c66e3079
#
_entry.id   060e15d3df285b23ee500231c66e3079
#
_cell.length_a   1.000
_cell.length_b   1.000
_cell.length_c   1.000
_cell.angle_alpha   90.00
_cell.angle_beta   90.00
_cell.angle_gamma   90.00
#
_symmetry.space_group_name_H-M   'P 1'
#
loop_
_entity.id
_entity.type
_entity.pdbx_description
1 polymer ?
#
loop_
_entity_poly.entity_id
_entity_poly.type
_entity_poly.pdbx_seq_one_letter_code
_entity_poly.pdbx_strand_id
1 'polypeptide(L)'
;MNDPLVELPLSFQHMSMAGGIRAAMYRSPDKVAYKHGDRTRNYRDLVNRIDRVSAAIIGDLGLEPGDHGAIVAGNSIEYMEVVIGASQAGVALATVNPKLAPAELVDICDDAEARV
;
A
#
# COMPACT_ATOMS: atom_id res chain seq x y z
N MET A 1 -18.91 7.37 -20.33
CA MET A 1 -19.16 7.84 -18.96
C MET A 1 -17.92 8.53 -18.46
N ASN A 2 -18.02 9.76 -17.99
CA ASN A 2 -16.87 10.49 -17.47
C ASN A 2 -16.47 9.91 -16.12
N ASP A 3 -15.16 9.72 -15.92
CA ASP A 3 -14.61 9.39 -14.61
C ASP A 3 -14.84 10.60 -13.67
N PRO A 4 -15.59 10.42 -12.57
CA PRO A 4 -15.86 11.53 -11.66
C PRO A 4 -14.60 12.15 -11.05
N LEU A 5 -13.51 11.41 -10.99
CA LEU A 5 -12.24 11.93 -10.47
C LEU A 5 -11.57 12.92 -11.42
N VAL A 6 -11.84 12.84 -12.71
CA VAL A 6 -11.29 13.75 -13.72
C VAL A 6 -11.88 15.16 -13.58
N GLU A 7 -13.09 15.28 -13.06
CA GLU A 7 -13.77 16.54 -12.85
C GLU A 7 -13.38 17.24 -11.55
N LEU A 8 -12.67 16.54 -10.67
CA LEU A 8 -12.21 17.12 -9.40
C LEU A 8 -10.93 17.94 -9.61
N PRO A 9 -10.75 19.03 -8.85
CA PRO A 9 -9.46 19.71 -8.83
C PRO A 9 -8.30 18.75 -8.52
N LEU A 10 -7.13 19.00 -9.09
CA LEU A 10 -5.94 18.14 -8.89
C LEU A 10 -5.64 17.88 -7.41
N SER A 11 -5.87 18.87 -6.56
CA SER A 11 -5.69 18.73 -5.11
C SER A 11 -6.56 17.63 -4.49
N PHE A 12 -7.72 17.35 -5.06
CA PHE A 12 -8.59 16.27 -4.62
C PHE A 12 -8.25 14.93 -5.24
N GLN A 13 -7.70 14.93 -6.45
CA GLN A 13 -7.26 13.71 -7.14
C GLN A 13 -6.09 13.04 -6.41
N HIS A 14 -5.34 13.79 -5.62
CA HIS A 14 -4.21 13.29 -4.84
C HIS A 14 -4.55 12.97 -3.38
N MET A 15 -5.81 12.93 -3.02
CA MET A 15 -6.28 12.59 -1.68
C MET A 15 -6.24 11.07 -1.43
N SER A 16 -5.12 10.47 -1.73
CA SER A 16 -4.83 9.07 -1.38
C SER A 16 -3.53 9.04 -0.59
N MET A 17 -3.31 7.96 0.15
CA MET A 17 -2.07 7.78 0.91
C MET A 17 -0.85 7.84 -0.02
N ALA A 18 -0.88 7.09 -1.11
CA ALA A 18 0.19 7.07 -2.11
C ALA A 18 0.36 8.43 -2.79
N GLY A 19 -0.74 9.12 -3.09
CA GLY A 19 -0.71 10.45 -3.72
C GLY A 19 -0.06 11.50 -2.82
N GLY A 20 -0.36 11.50 -1.53
CA GLY A 20 0.25 12.40 -0.56
C GLY A 20 1.75 12.16 -0.40
N ILE A 21 2.16 10.90 -0.37
CA ILE A 21 3.58 10.52 -0.29
C ILE A 21 4.31 10.95 -1.57
N ARG A 22 3.72 10.76 -2.74
CA ARG A 22 4.28 11.18 -4.02
C ARG A 22 4.45 12.70 -4.10
N ALA A 23 3.48 13.46 -3.61
CA ALA A 23 3.59 14.91 -3.52
C ALA A 23 4.74 15.34 -2.61
N ALA A 24 4.92 14.67 -1.48
CA ALA A 24 6.06 14.91 -0.58
C ALA A 24 7.40 14.58 -1.26
N MET A 25 7.44 13.52 -2.07
CA MET A 25 8.63 13.15 -2.85
C MET A 25 9.01 14.26 -3.84
N TYR A 26 8.06 14.85 -4.53
CA TYR A 26 8.35 15.97 -5.46
C TYR A 26 8.89 17.20 -4.75
N ARG A 27 8.40 17.47 -3.52
CA ARG A 27 8.88 18.62 -2.74
C ARG A 27 10.24 18.38 -2.09
N SER A 28 10.47 17.17 -1.58
CA SER A 28 11.63 16.87 -0.74
C SER A 28 12.09 15.41 -0.93
N PRO A 29 12.64 15.08 -2.13
CA PRO A 29 12.94 13.68 -2.47
C PRO A 29 13.95 13.00 -1.55
N ASP A 30 14.91 13.76 -1.03
CA ASP A 30 16.01 13.23 -0.21
C ASP A 30 15.70 13.23 1.29
N LYS A 31 14.55 13.79 1.69
CA LYS A 31 14.13 13.81 3.08
C LYS A 31 13.75 12.41 3.54
N VAL A 32 14.16 12.04 4.77
CA VAL A 32 13.78 10.76 5.38
C VAL A 32 12.27 10.73 5.58
N ALA A 33 11.61 9.72 5.00
CA ALA A 33 10.18 9.47 5.14
C ALA A 33 9.89 8.49 6.27
N TYR A 34 10.70 7.41 6.37
CA TYR A 34 10.56 6.37 7.39
C TYR A 34 11.86 6.08 8.08
N LYS A 35 11.74 5.78 9.37
CA LYS A 35 12.82 5.24 10.18
C LYS A 35 12.29 4.05 10.99
N HIS A 36 13.02 2.94 10.94
CA HIS A 36 12.76 1.77 11.75
C HIS A 36 14.09 1.21 12.25
N GLY A 37 14.34 1.36 13.55
CA GLY A 37 15.67 1.06 14.10
C GLY A 37 16.74 1.95 13.45
N ASP A 38 17.77 1.32 12.90
CA ASP A 38 18.87 2.00 12.21
C ASP A 38 18.63 2.17 10.71
N ARG A 39 17.52 1.64 10.21
CA ARG A 39 17.16 1.73 8.79
C ARG A 39 16.33 2.98 8.51
N THR A 40 16.65 3.65 7.42
CA THR A 40 15.88 4.79 6.93
C THR A 40 15.50 4.59 5.47
N ARG A 41 14.42 5.27 5.07
CA ARG A 41 13.99 5.33 3.68
C ARG A 41 13.64 6.78 3.36
N ASN A 42 14.26 7.38 2.34
CA ASN A 42 13.86 8.70 1.88
C ASN A 42 12.61 8.63 0.98
N TYR A 43 12.01 9.78 0.67
CA TYR A 43 10.78 9.80 -0.13
C TYR A 43 10.99 9.26 -1.55
N ARG A 44 12.14 9.53 -2.16
CA ARG A 44 12.44 9.01 -3.51
C ARG A 44 12.44 7.49 -3.54
N ASP A 45 13.16 6.88 -2.61
CA ASP A 45 13.26 5.43 -2.53
C ASP A 45 11.93 4.81 -2.10
N LEU A 46 11.20 5.46 -1.20
CA LEU A 46 9.88 5.00 -0.77
C LEU A 46 8.90 4.94 -1.95
N VAL A 47 8.81 6.01 -2.75
CA VAL A 47 7.93 6.03 -3.93
C VAL A 47 8.35 4.97 -4.95
N ASN A 48 9.65 4.79 -5.18
CA ASN A 48 10.14 3.73 -6.05
C ASN A 48 9.70 2.34 -5.56
N ARG A 49 9.83 2.08 -4.28
CA ARG A 49 9.42 0.79 -3.68
C ARG A 49 7.91 0.58 -3.76
N ILE A 50 7.12 1.61 -3.47
CA ILE A 50 5.66 1.58 -3.58
C ILE A 50 5.23 1.25 -5.02
N ASP A 51 5.83 1.89 -6.00
CA ASP A 51 5.52 1.64 -7.41
C ASP A 51 5.85 0.21 -7.82
N ARG A 52 6.97 -0.33 -7.35
CA ARG A 52 7.36 -1.73 -7.61
C ARG A 52 6.42 -2.72 -6.97
N VAL A 53 6.00 -2.47 -5.74
CA VAL A 53 5.01 -3.31 -5.04
C VAL A 53 3.68 -3.29 -5.79
N SER A 54 3.21 -2.11 -6.15
CA SER A 54 1.97 -1.95 -6.91
C SER A 54 2.01 -2.69 -8.24
N ALA A 55 3.12 -2.58 -8.98
CA ALA A 55 3.33 -3.30 -10.23
C ALA A 55 3.33 -4.82 -10.06
N ALA A 56 3.93 -5.32 -8.98
CA ALA A 56 3.95 -6.75 -8.67
C ALA A 56 2.56 -7.28 -8.30
N ILE A 57 1.79 -6.50 -7.55
CA ILE A 57 0.42 -6.87 -7.17
C ILE A 57 -0.46 -7.02 -8.42
N ILE A 58 -0.36 -6.08 -9.34
CA ILE A 58 -1.14 -6.09 -10.58
C ILE A 58 -0.62 -7.15 -11.56
N GLY A 59 0.70 -7.16 -11.80
CA GLY A 59 1.31 -8.02 -12.82
C GLY A 59 1.55 -9.45 -12.36
N ASP A 60 2.27 -9.63 -11.25
CA ASP A 60 2.69 -10.97 -10.80
C ASP A 60 1.58 -11.71 -10.05
N LEU A 61 0.82 -11.01 -9.20
CA LEU A 61 -0.29 -11.60 -8.47
C LEU A 61 -1.61 -11.56 -9.24
N GLY A 62 -1.71 -10.76 -10.29
CA GLY A 62 -2.90 -10.68 -11.12
C GLY A 62 -4.12 -10.10 -10.42
N LEU A 63 -3.94 -9.29 -9.39
CA LEU A 63 -5.05 -8.67 -8.68
C LEU A 63 -5.55 -7.43 -9.45
N GLU A 64 -6.83 -7.17 -9.31
CA GLU A 64 -7.51 -6.05 -9.93
C GLU A 64 -8.01 -5.06 -8.87
N PRO A 65 -8.23 -3.76 -9.25
CA PRO A 65 -8.87 -2.82 -8.33
C PRO A 65 -10.18 -3.37 -7.77
N GLY A 66 -10.36 -3.27 -6.46
CA GLY A 66 -11.50 -3.85 -5.76
C GLY A 66 -11.24 -5.23 -5.17
N ASP A 67 -10.17 -5.89 -5.55
CA ASP A 67 -9.77 -7.16 -4.93
C ASP A 67 -9.27 -6.93 -3.49
N HIS A 68 -9.35 -7.99 -2.69
CA HIS A 68 -8.89 -7.99 -1.30
C HIS A 68 -7.71 -8.93 -1.12
N GLY A 69 -6.81 -8.55 -0.23
CA GLY A 69 -5.71 -9.39 0.21
C GLY A 69 -5.55 -9.31 1.72
N ALA A 70 -4.60 -10.06 2.26
CA ALA A 70 -4.24 -9.99 3.66
C ALA A 70 -2.72 -9.89 3.80
N ILE A 71 -2.28 -9.15 4.81
CA ILE A 71 -0.87 -9.09 5.20
C ILE A 71 -0.76 -9.56 6.65
N VAL A 72 0.06 -10.58 6.86
CA VAL A 72 0.33 -11.18 8.17
C VAL A 72 1.82 -11.03 8.43
N ALA A 73 2.21 -9.97 9.10
CA ALA A 73 3.61 -9.68 9.34
C ALA A 73 3.78 -8.70 10.52
N GLY A 74 4.98 -8.66 11.07
CA GLY A 74 5.36 -7.65 12.03
C GLY A 74 5.66 -6.30 11.36
N ASN A 75 5.73 -5.25 12.16
CA ASN A 75 6.01 -3.90 11.67
C ASN A 75 7.42 -3.80 11.08
N SER A 76 7.52 -3.16 9.92
CA SER A 76 8.78 -2.91 9.23
C SER A 76 8.58 -1.82 8.17
N ILE A 77 9.67 -1.37 7.55
CA ILE A 77 9.58 -0.46 6.40
C ILE A 77 8.86 -1.16 5.25
N GLU A 78 9.18 -2.41 4.99
CA GLU A 78 8.57 -3.23 3.95
C GLU A 78 7.06 -3.41 4.16
N TYR A 79 6.61 -3.56 5.39
CA TYR A 79 5.19 -3.63 5.73
C TYR A 79 4.43 -2.41 5.20
N MET A 80 4.97 -1.23 5.47
CA MET A 80 4.36 0.02 5.02
C MET A 80 4.39 0.15 3.49
N GLU A 81 5.48 -0.27 2.86
CA GLU A 81 5.60 -0.27 1.39
C GLU A 81 4.53 -1.16 0.74
N VAL A 82 4.28 -2.33 1.33
CA VAL A 82 3.26 -3.26 0.82
C VAL A 82 1.85 -2.70 1.01
N VAL A 83 1.54 -2.17 2.18
CA VAL A 83 0.21 -1.59 2.46
C VAL A 83 -0.08 -0.42 1.53
N ILE A 84 0.87 0.48 1.36
CA ILE A 84 0.70 1.67 0.51
C ILE A 84 0.67 1.26 -0.96
N GLY A 85 1.53 0.33 -1.38
CA GLY A 85 1.55 -0.18 -2.75
C GLY A 85 0.26 -0.90 -3.14
N ALA A 86 -0.32 -1.66 -2.23
CA ALA A 86 -1.63 -2.29 -2.43
C ALA A 86 -2.74 -1.25 -2.57
N SER A 87 -2.73 -0.23 -1.71
CA SER A 87 -3.67 0.89 -1.81
C SER A 87 -3.57 1.60 -3.16
N GLN A 88 -2.36 1.83 -3.66
CA GLN A 88 -2.13 2.43 -4.98
C GLN A 88 -2.68 1.54 -6.10
N ALA A 89 -2.59 0.22 -5.96
CA ALA A 89 -3.13 -0.74 -6.92
C ALA A 89 -4.66 -0.90 -6.83
N GLY A 90 -5.30 -0.27 -5.86
CA GLY A 90 -6.74 -0.39 -5.62
C GLY A 90 -7.13 -1.65 -4.87
N VAL A 91 -6.18 -2.32 -4.22
CA VAL A 91 -6.40 -3.56 -3.45
C VAL A 91 -6.49 -3.24 -1.97
N ALA A 92 -7.58 -3.69 -1.34
CA ALA A 92 -7.77 -3.55 0.09
C ALA A 92 -7.04 -4.67 0.84
N LEU A 93 -6.16 -4.32 1.77
CA LEU A 93 -5.46 -5.28 2.61
C LEU A 93 -6.04 -5.33 4.01
N ALA A 94 -6.41 -6.54 4.46
CA ALA A 94 -6.62 -6.82 5.87
C ALA A 94 -5.26 -6.93 6.54
N THR A 95 -5.00 -6.08 7.51
CA THR A 95 -3.76 -6.11 8.31
C THR A 95 -3.99 -7.00 9.51
N VAL A 96 -3.37 -8.18 9.53
CA VAL A 96 -3.66 -9.24 10.49
C VAL A 96 -2.51 -9.40 11.46
N ASN A 97 -2.83 -9.51 12.75
CA ASN A 97 -1.84 -9.71 13.79
C ASN A 97 -1.16 -11.10 13.63
N PRO A 98 0.17 -11.15 13.41
CA PRO A 98 0.87 -12.42 13.19
C PRO A 98 0.93 -13.32 14.42
N LYS A 99 0.57 -12.81 15.60
CA LYS A 99 0.58 -13.55 16.86
C LYS A 99 -0.70 -14.35 17.11
N LEU A 100 -1.71 -14.21 16.25
CA LEU A 100 -2.95 -14.99 16.37
C LEU A 100 -2.72 -16.46 16.07
N ALA A 101 -3.59 -17.32 16.61
CA ALA A 101 -3.56 -18.75 16.30
C ALA A 101 -3.89 -18.98 14.80
N PRO A 102 -3.35 -20.06 14.18
CA PRO A 102 -3.61 -20.32 12.76
C PRO A 102 -5.09 -20.35 12.38
N ALA A 103 -5.95 -20.93 13.21
CA ALA A 103 -7.38 -20.97 12.94
C ALA A 103 -8.01 -19.56 12.90
N GLU A 104 -7.57 -18.68 13.80
CA GLU A 104 -8.02 -17.28 13.81
C GLU A 104 -7.55 -16.52 12.58
N LEU A 105 -6.31 -16.76 12.11
CA LEU A 105 -5.79 -16.17 10.89
C LEU A 105 -6.63 -16.57 9.67
N VAL A 106 -6.97 -17.84 9.57
CA VAL A 106 -7.81 -18.35 8.48
C VAL A 106 -9.19 -17.69 8.52
N ASP A 107 -9.82 -17.63 9.69
CA ASP A 107 -11.14 -17.00 9.83
C ASP A 107 -11.15 -15.55 9.40
N ILE A 108 -10.12 -14.78 9.78
CA ILE A 108 -10.02 -13.36 9.41
C ILE A 108 -9.80 -13.21 7.90
N CYS A 109 -8.93 -14.05 7.31
CA CYS A 109 -8.66 -13.99 5.87
C CYS A 109 -9.91 -14.38 5.05
N ASP A 110 -10.67 -15.36 5.51
CA ASP A 110 -11.92 -15.78 4.87
C ASP A 110 -12.99 -14.69 4.99
N ASP A 111 -13.14 -14.09 6.17
CA ASP A 111 -14.08 -12.98 6.39
C ASP A 111 -13.73 -11.75 5.54
N ALA A 112 -12.45 -11.47 5.37
CA ALA A 112 -11.97 -10.38 4.52
C ALA A 112 -12.04 -10.68 3.02
N GLU A 113 -12.41 -11.92 2.64
CA GLU A 113 -12.40 -12.37 1.24
C GLU A 113 -11.04 -12.18 0.56
N ALA A 114 -9.97 -12.44 1.31
CA ALA A 114 -8.61 -12.26 0.82
C ALA A 114 -8.28 -13.27 -0.28
N ARG A 115 -7.83 -12.79 -1.44
CA ARG A 115 -7.41 -13.62 -2.56
C ARG A 115 -5.93 -14.01 -2.48
N VAL A 116 -5.17 -13.24 -1.72
CA VAL A 116 -3.74 -13.46 -1.53
C VAL A 116 -3.31 -12.95 -0.16
#